data_c93c563d696d45a7467ced16550c7264
#
_entry.id   c93c563d696d45a7467ced16550c7264
#
_cell.length_a   1.000
_cell.length_b   1.000
_cell.length_c   1.000
_cell.angle_alpha   90.00
_cell.angle_beta   90.00
_cell.angle_gamma   90.00
#
_symmetry.space_group_name_H-M   'P 1'
#
loop_
_entity.id
_entity.type
_entity.pdbx_description
1 polymer ?
#
loop_
_entity_poly.entity_id
_entity_poly.type
_entity_poly.pdbx_seq_one_letter_code
_entity_poly.pdbx_strand_id
1 'polypeptide(L)'
;GKPVVGVVLIPVKNEIYYAVEGGGAFYESLNGENLKISASHKSEYNEMVMVKSRSHASEKLMKLIDKYKFKDVKDSGSSIKICLIARGLADIYFRFGNTNEWDICAAHCVLSEAGGKMTDCLGNTLIYNKVDPLNRNGFIASNNAIHSKFVEMAQETI
;
A
#
# COMPACT_ATOMS: atom_id res chain seq x y z
N GLY A 1 -4.83 -16.45 8.19
CA GLY A 1 -3.44 -16.20 8.60
C GLY A 1 -2.99 -14.78 8.32
N LYS A 2 -1.75 -14.47 8.66
CA LYS A 2 -1.07 -13.20 8.35
C LYS A 2 0.22 -13.49 7.58
N PRO A 3 0.73 -12.55 6.74
CA PRO A 3 2.01 -12.71 6.09
C PRO A 3 3.16 -12.55 7.11
N VAL A 4 4.12 -13.47 7.07
CA VAL A 4 5.29 -13.48 7.99
C VAL A 4 6.61 -13.26 7.25
N VAL A 5 6.64 -13.51 5.94
CA VAL A 5 7.74 -13.19 5.02
C VAL A 5 7.16 -12.61 3.75
N GLY A 6 7.74 -11.55 3.24
CA GLY A 6 7.35 -10.93 1.98
C GLY A 6 8.56 -10.56 1.14
N VAL A 7 8.51 -10.90 -0.15
CA VAL A 7 9.52 -10.51 -1.14
C VAL A 7 8.82 -10.00 -2.40
N VAL A 8 9.15 -8.80 -2.83
CA VAL A 8 8.64 -8.18 -4.06
C VAL A 8 9.83 -7.77 -4.93
N LEU A 9 10.02 -8.47 -6.04
CA LEU A 9 11.03 -8.17 -7.04
C LEU A 9 10.43 -7.33 -8.18
N ILE A 10 11.17 -6.30 -8.59
CA ILE A 10 10.86 -5.46 -9.77
C ILE A 10 11.96 -5.68 -10.82
N PRO A 11 11.84 -6.69 -11.69
CA PRO A 11 12.94 -7.11 -12.57
C PRO A 11 13.44 -6.00 -13.49
N VAL A 12 12.50 -5.20 -14.05
CA VAL A 12 12.84 -4.11 -15.00
C VAL A 12 13.62 -2.95 -14.38
N LYS A 13 13.63 -2.86 -13.05
CA LYS A 13 14.37 -1.83 -12.31
C LYS A 13 15.54 -2.43 -11.54
N ASN A 14 15.62 -3.77 -11.49
CA ASN A 14 16.57 -4.49 -10.65
C ASN A 14 16.48 -4.06 -9.16
N GLU A 15 15.25 -3.94 -8.67
CA GLU A 15 14.93 -3.56 -7.31
C GLU A 15 14.22 -4.71 -6.60
N ILE A 16 14.52 -4.93 -5.32
CA ILE A 16 13.87 -5.90 -4.46
C ILE A 16 13.45 -5.23 -3.15
N TYR A 17 12.25 -5.56 -2.69
CA TYR A 17 11.73 -5.21 -1.37
C TYR A 17 11.49 -6.49 -0.61
N TYR A 18 11.92 -6.57 0.64
CA TYR A 18 11.71 -7.77 1.45
C TYR A 18 11.56 -7.43 2.93
N ALA A 19 10.86 -8.30 3.63
CA ALA A 19 10.63 -8.21 5.06
C ALA A 19 10.37 -9.57 5.68
N VAL A 20 10.70 -9.69 6.96
CA VAL A 20 10.37 -10.81 7.83
C VAL A 20 9.72 -10.25 9.07
N GLU A 21 8.67 -10.90 9.58
CA GLU A 21 7.96 -10.48 10.80
C GLU A 21 8.93 -10.24 11.96
N GLY A 22 8.89 -9.05 12.56
CA GLY A 22 9.79 -8.61 13.61
C GLY A 22 11.20 -8.25 13.17
N GLY A 23 11.54 -8.41 11.89
CA GLY A 23 12.87 -8.11 11.34
C GLY A 23 13.00 -6.71 10.72
N GLY A 24 11.87 -6.09 10.43
CA GLY A 24 11.80 -4.85 9.66
C GLY A 24 11.74 -5.08 8.15
N ALA A 25 11.66 -3.99 7.40
CA ALA A 25 11.57 -3.98 5.94
C ALA A 25 12.84 -3.41 5.31
N PHE A 26 13.20 -3.96 4.14
CA PHE A 26 14.43 -3.62 3.43
C PHE A 26 14.15 -3.41 1.94
N TYR A 27 14.97 -2.56 1.34
CA TYR A 27 15.07 -2.33 -0.09
C TYR A 27 16.49 -2.55 -0.54
N GLU A 28 16.65 -3.19 -1.67
CA GLU A 28 17.95 -3.39 -2.31
C GLU A 28 17.84 -3.15 -3.81
N SER A 29 18.87 -2.51 -4.38
CA SER A 29 19.03 -2.34 -5.82
C SER A 29 20.30 -3.03 -6.31
N LEU A 30 20.32 -3.47 -7.56
CA LEU A 30 21.52 -4.07 -8.16
C LEU A 30 22.71 -3.11 -8.24
N ASN A 31 22.50 -1.82 -8.05
CA ASN A 31 23.56 -0.82 -7.95
C ASN A 31 24.26 -0.81 -6.57
N GLY A 32 23.95 -1.79 -5.71
CA GLY A 32 24.55 -1.96 -4.38
C GLY A 32 23.89 -1.14 -3.27
N GLU A 33 22.80 -0.45 -3.54
CA GLU A 33 22.03 0.23 -2.49
C GLU A 33 21.28 -0.82 -1.65
N ASN A 34 21.52 -0.86 -0.34
CA ASN A 34 20.80 -1.71 0.63
C ASN A 34 20.37 -0.84 1.80
N LEU A 35 19.05 -0.66 1.95
CA LEU A 35 18.46 0.26 2.91
C LEU A 35 17.44 -0.47 3.79
N LYS A 36 17.52 -0.26 5.09
CA LYS A 36 16.36 -0.47 5.96
C LYS A 36 15.36 0.65 5.68
N ILE A 37 14.13 0.30 5.34
CA ILE A 37 13.10 1.25 4.94
C ILE A 37 12.02 1.41 6.01
N SER A 38 11.37 2.58 6.02
CA SER A 38 10.22 2.88 6.85
C SER A 38 9.21 3.75 6.10
N ALA A 39 7.94 3.55 6.40
CA ALA A 39 6.88 4.43 5.94
C ALA A 39 7.07 5.85 6.51
N SER A 40 6.53 6.85 5.82
CA SER A 40 6.56 8.23 6.28
C SER A 40 5.64 8.44 7.49
N HIS A 41 5.76 9.60 8.14
CA HIS A 41 4.89 10.00 9.27
C HIS A 41 4.00 11.21 8.94
N LYS A 42 3.84 11.53 7.64
CA LYS A 42 3.01 12.66 7.21
C LYS A 42 1.55 12.43 7.59
N SER A 43 0.90 13.48 8.10
CA SER A 43 -0.50 13.47 8.54
C SER A 43 -1.38 14.50 7.82
N GLU A 44 -0.77 15.47 7.13
CA GLU A 44 -1.49 16.49 6.38
C GLU A 44 -1.61 16.12 4.90
N TYR A 45 -2.83 16.18 4.33
CA TYR A 45 -3.09 15.75 2.94
C TYR A 45 -2.25 16.50 1.92
N ASN A 46 -2.04 17.81 2.11
CA ASN A 46 -1.22 18.65 1.22
C ASN A 46 0.29 18.37 1.29
N GLU A 47 0.73 17.47 2.17
CA GLU A 47 2.10 16.95 2.24
C GLU A 47 2.20 15.53 1.70
N MET A 48 1.06 14.81 1.59
CA MET A 48 1.00 13.40 1.23
C MET A 48 1.01 13.19 -0.28
N VAL A 49 1.70 12.14 -0.68
CA VAL A 49 1.70 11.61 -2.05
C VAL A 49 0.77 10.40 -2.12
N MET A 50 -0.27 10.49 -2.93
CA MET A 50 -1.11 9.34 -3.26
C MET A 50 -0.52 8.58 -4.45
N VAL A 51 -0.59 7.26 -4.40
CA VAL A 51 -0.34 6.42 -5.57
C VAL A 51 -1.63 5.80 -6.06
N LYS A 52 -1.82 5.74 -7.39
CA LYS A 52 -2.98 5.13 -8.02
C LYS A 52 -2.59 4.18 -9.15
N SER A 53 -3.52 3.33 -9.57
CA SER A 53 -3.33 2.46 -10.73
C SER A 53 -3.37 3.27 -12.02
N ARG A 54 -2.48 2.97 -12.94
CA ARG A 54 -2.46 3.57 -14.29
C ARG A 54 -3.72 3.26 -15.10
N SER A 55 -4.24 2.04 -14.96
CA SER A 55 -5.31 1.51 -15.84
C SER A 55 -6.69 1.44 -15.16
N HIS A 56 -6.81 1.66 -13.87
CA HIS A 56 -8.02 1.38 -13.09
C HIS A 56 -8.32 2.46 -12.06
N ALA A 57 -8.23 3.73 -12.44
CA ALA A 57 -8.73 4.80 -11.61
C ALA A 57 -10.28 4.82 -11.71
N SER A 58 -10.97 4.44 -10.62
CA SER A 58 -12.44 4.51 -10.57
C SER A 58 -12.90 5.96 -10.42
N GLU A 59 -14.13 6.26 -10.85
CA GLU A 59 -14.74 7.58 -10.62
C GLU A 59 -14.76 7.94 -9.13
N LYS A 60 -14.97 6.94 -8.27
CA LYS A 60 -14.89 7.08 -6.80
C LYS A 60 -13.54 7.62 -6.35
N LEU A 61 -12.44 7.07 -6.88
CA LEU A 61 -11.09 7.52 -6.55
C LEU A 61 -10.84 8.95 -7.04
N MET A 62 -11.32 9.30 -8.24
CA MET A 62 -11.15 10.66 -8.78
C MET A 62 -11.88 11.70 -7.92
N LYS A 63 -13.13 11.44 -7.49
CA LYS A 63 -13.86 12.30 -6.57
C LYS A 63 -13.12 12.51 -5.24
N LEU A 64 -12.48 11.45 -4.72
CA LEU A 64 -11.71 11.52 -3.49
C LEU A 64 -10.46 12.38 -3.67
N ILE A 65 -9.74 12.22 -4.78
CA ILE A 65 -8.56 13.04 -5.12
C ILE A 65 -8.94 14.52 -5.19
N ASP A 66 -10.02 14.85 -5.88
CA ASP A 66 -10.49 16.24 -6.05
C ASP A 66 -10.90 16.87 -4.72
N LYS A 67 -11.53 16.07 -3.83
CA LYS A 67 -12.01 16.54 -2.52
C LYS A 67 -10.86 16.86 -1.56
N TYR A 68 -9.84 15.99 -1.47
CA TYR A 68 -8.85 16.05 -0.40
C TYR A 68 -7.52 16.71 -0.77
N LYS A 69 -7.29 17.06 -2.04
CA LYS A 69 -6.14 17.84 -2.54
C LYS A 69 -4.79 17.37 -2.01
N PHE A 70 -4.44 16.12 -2.30
CA PHE A 70 -3.12 15.59 -1.96
C PHE A 70 -2.00 16.40 -2.65
N LYS A 71 -0.81 16.43 -2.03
CA LYS A 71 0.37 17.11 -2.58
C LYS A 71 0.69 16.69 -4.01
N ASP A 72 0.59 15.39 -4.28
CA ASP A 72 0.87 14.80 -5.57
C ASP A 72 0.11 13.48 -5.72
N VAL A 73 -0.20 13.11 -6.96
CA VAL A 73 -0.86 11.84 -7.31
C VAL A 73 -0.05 11.16 -8.40
N LYS A 74 0.61 10.05 -8.04
CA LYS A 74 1.52 9.33 -8.94
C LYS A 74 0.90 8.04 -9.45
N ASP A 75 1.15 7.74 -10.71
CA ASP A 75 0.78 6.47 -11.33
C ASP A 75 1.85 5.40 -11.07
N SER A 76 1.40 4.22 -10.63
CA SER A 76 2.27 3.05 -10.49
C SER A 76 1.49 1.76 -10.74
N GLY A 77 2.19 0.69 -11.11
CA GLY A 77 1.59 -0.62 -11.37
C GLY A 77 1.63 -1.54 -10.16
N SER A 78 0.76 -2.55 -10.13
CA SER A 78 0.81 -3.72 -9.24
C SER A 78 1.06 -3.39 -7.75
N SER A 79 1.65 -4.33 -7.02
CA SER A 79 2.09 -4.25 -5.62
C SER A 79 3.22 -3.24 -5.37
N ILE A 80 3.87 -2.72 -6.44
CA ILE A 80 4.88 -1.65 -6.33
C ILE A 80 4.33 -0.43 -5.57
N LYS A 81 3.05 -0.10 -5.72
CA LYS A 81 2.39 1.00 -5.01
C LYS A 81 2.50 0.87 -3.49
N ILE A 82 2.33 -0.36 -2.99
CA ILE A 82 2.45 -0.67 -1.55
C ILE A 82 3.91 -0.56 -1.12
N CYS A 83 4.85 -1.03 -1.94
CA CYS A 83 6.29 -0.90 -1.68
C CYS A 83 6.77 0.56 -1.65
N LEU A 84 6.20 1.44 -2.49
CA LEU A 84 6.51 2.87 -2.45
C LEU A 84 6.08 3.51 -1.13
N ILE A 85 4.95 3.08 -0.55
CA ILE A 85 4.50 3.54 0.77
C ILE A 85 5.45 3.01 1.85
N ALA A 86 5.83 1.75 1.79
CA ALA A 86 6.79 1.15 2.72
C ALA A 86 8.16 1.87 2.72
N ARG A 87 8.56 2.42 1.57
CA ARG A 87 9.80 3.19 1.40
C ARG A 87 9.66 4.68 1.74
N GLY A 88 8.46 5.16 2.12
CA GLY A 88 8.21 6.57 2.40
C GLY A 88 8.17 7.49 1.17
N LEU A 89 8.10 6.92 -0.04
CA LEU A 89 8.03 7.65 -1.31
C LEU A 89 6.59 7.97 -1.72
N ALA A 90 5.62 7.34 -1.06
CA ALA A 90 4.20 7.62 -1.13
C ALA A 90 3.59 7.42 0.26
N ASP A 91 2.35 7.84 0.45
CA ASP A 91 1.71 7.88 1.75
C ASP A 91 0.39 7.10 1.80
N ILE A 92 -0.30 6.97 0.66
CA ILE A 92 -1.62 6.34 0.59
C ILE A 92 -1.90 5.70 -0.78
N TYR A 93 -2.57 4.54 -0.74
CA TYR A 93 -3.14 3.87 -1.91
C TYR A 93 -4.52 3.30 -1.57
N PHE A 94 -5.53 3.67 -2.37
CA PHE A 94 -6.88 3.12 -2.33
C PHE A 94 -7.10 2.16 -3.51
N ARG A 95 -7.65 1.00 -3.22
CA ARG A 95 -8.13 0.04 -4.21
C ARG A 95 -9.57 -0.34 -3.91
N PHE A 96 -10.52 0.22 -4.64
CA PHE A 96 -11.95 -0.05 -4.48
C PHE A 96 -12.44 -1.31 -5.21
N GLY A 97 -11.65 -1.86 -6.10
CA GLY A 97 -11.98 -3.08 -6.82
C GLY A 97 -11.42 -4.34 -6.16
N ASN A 98 -11.93 -5.48 -6.57
CA ASN A 98 -11.49 -6.80 -6.11
C ASN A 98 -9.98 -7.02 -6.35
N THR A 99 -9.36 -7.77 -5.44
CA THR A 99 -7.98 -8.28 -5.56
C THR A 99 -7.91 -9.68 -4.98
N ASN A 100 -6.91 -10.45 -5.37
CA ASN A 100 -6.64 -11.74 -4.77
C ASN A 100 -5.56 -11.61 -3.68
N GLU A 101 -5.51 -12.57 -2.77
CA GLU A 101 -4.51 -12.63 -1.70
C GLU A 101 -3.08 -12.55 -2.24
N TRP A 102 -2.77 -13.28 -3.32
CA TRP A 102 -1.44 -13.32 -3.92
C TRP A 102 -1.00 -12.01 -4.59
N ASP A 103 -1.94 -11.10 -4.90
CA ASP A 103 -1.62 -9.78 -5.46
C ASP A 103 -0.98 -8.85 -4.42
N ILE A 104 -1.26 -9.09 -3.12
CA ILE A 104 -0.97 -8.11 -2.06
C ILE A 104 -0.20 -8.68 -0.87
N CYS A 105 -0.21 -10.00 -0.65
CA CYS A 105 0.30 -10.64 0.56
C CYS A 105 1.77 -10.27 0.84
N ALA A 106 2.66 -10.41 -0.14
CA ALA A 106 4.08 -10.10 0.03
C ALA A 106 4.33 -8.62 0.33
N ALA A 107 3.68 -7.73 -0.43
CA ALA A 107 3.81 -6.29 -0.21
C ALA A 107 3.16 -5.83 1.10
N HIS A 108 2.11 -6.52 1.58
CA HIS A 108 1.53 -6.26 2.90
C HIS A 108 2.53 -6.55 4.02
N CYS A 109 3.27 -7.66 3.93
CA CYS A 109 4.34 -7.95 4.89
C CYS A 109 5.38 -6.82 4.91
N VAL A 110 5.87 -6.40 3.74
CA VAL A 110 6.85 -5.32 3.61
C VAL A 110 6.33 -4.01 4.20
N LEU A 111 5.06 -3.66 3.91
CA LEU A 111 4.46 -2.43 4.42
C LEU A 111 4.31 -2.46 5.94
N SER A 112 3.83 -3.58 6.50
CA SER A 112 3.65 -3.73 7.95
C SER A 112 4.96 -3.61 8.71
N GLU A 113 6.03 -4.25 8.22
CA GLU A 113 7.36 -4.21 8.82
C GLU A 113 8.05 -2.85 8.63
N ALA A 114 7.61 -2.05 7.65
CA ALA A 114 8.01 -0.66 7.49
C ALA A 114 7.22 0.33 8.38
N GLY A 115 6.28 -0.16 9.21
CA GLY A 115 5.44 0.67 10.09
C GLY A 115 4.18 1.23 9.43
N GLY A 116 3.90 0.87 8.19
CA GLY A 116 2.64 1.21 7.53
C GLY A 116 1.49 0.30 7.93
N LYS A 117 0.31 0.55 7.40
CA LYS A 117 -0.90 -0.22 7.71
C LYS A 117 -1.70 -0.54 6.47
N MET A 118 -2.36 -1.71 6.49
CA MET A 118 -3.23 -2.17 5.42
C MET A 118 -4.49 -2.83 5.98
N THR A 119 -5.65 -2.39 5.50
CA THR A 119 -6.97 -2.95 5.85
C THR A 119 -7.82 -3.10 4.59
N ASP A 120 -8.97 -3.77 4.68
CA ASP A 120 -9.99 -3.58 3.65
C ASP A 120 -10.58 -2.16 3.72
N CYS A 121 -11.42 -1.76 2.76
CA CYS A 121 -12.04 -0.43 2.74
C CYS A 121 -13.06 -0.21 3.87
N LEU A 122 -13.44 -1.25 4.60
CA LEU A 122 -14.30 -1.17 5.78
C LEU A 122 -13.50 -1.07 7.09
N GLY A 123 -12.17 -1.13 7.03
CA GLY A 123 -11.27 -1.07 8.18
C GLY A 123 -10.95 -2.43 8.81
N ASN A 124 -11.44 -3.53 8.22
CA ASN A 124 -11.15 -4.87 8.75
C ASN A 124 -9.74 -5.31 8.40
N THR A 125 -9.14 -6.10 9.27
CA THR A 125 -7.84 -6.75 9.02
C THR A 125 -7.95 -7.71 7.84
N LEU A 126 -7.00 -7.61 6.89
CA LEU A 126 -6.88 -8.55 5.79
C LEU A 126 -6.34 -9.89 6.30
N ILE A 127 -7.07 -10.96 6.01
CA ILE A 127 -6.72 -12.32 6.38
C ILE A 127 -6.31 -13.09 5.13
N TYR A 128 -5.28 -13.90 5.25
CA TYR A 128 -4.71 -14.69 4.16
C TYR A 128 -4.92 -16.19 4.36
N ASN A 129 -4.80 -16.95 3.28
CA ASN A 129 -5.05 -18.38 3.24
C ASN A 129 -6.52 -18.73 3.57
N LYS A 130 -7.43 -17.97 2.98
CA LYS A 130 -8.88 -18.23 3.02
C LYS A 130 -9.25 -19.31 2.01
N VAL A 131 -10.41 -19.94 2.20
CA VAL A 131 -11.01 -20.84 1.20
C VAL A 131 -11.32 -20.09 -0.11
N ASP A 132 -11.85 -18.87 0.00
CA ASP A 132 -12.01 -17.95 -1.12
C ASP A 132 -10.94 -16.87 -1.01
N PRO A 133 -9.96 -16.83 -1.92
CA PRO A 133 -8.84 -15.89 -1.84
C PRO A 133 -9.20 -14.47 -2.27
N LEU A 134 -10.44 -14.23 -2.72
CA LEU A 134 -10.88 -12.94 -3.23
C LEU A 134 -11.14 -11.94 -2.09
N ASN A 135 -10.52 -10.76 -2.18
CA ASN A 135 -10.78 -9.59 -1.34
C ASN A 135 -11.81 -8.71 -2.05
N ARG A 136 -13.08 -8.80 -1.65
CA ARG A 136 -14.21 -8.11 -2.33
C ARG A 136 -14.35 -6.65 -1.93
N ASN A 137 -13.91 -6.30 -0.73
CA ASN A 137 -14.03 -4.94 -0.19
C ASN A 137 -12.88 -4.02 -0.62
N GLY A 138 -12.05 -4.46 -1.58
CA GLY A 138 -10.84 -3.71 -1.91
C GLY A 138 -9.87 -3.62 -0.72
N PHE A 139 -9.01 -2.60 -0.72
CA PHE A 139 -8.12 -2.33 0.41
C PHE A 139 -7.59 -0.90 0.42
N ILE A 140 -7.07 -0.50 1.58
CA ILE A 140 -6.36 0.74 1.83
C ILE A 140 -4.97 0.38 2.35
N ALA A 141 -3.92 0.91 1.72
CA ALA A 141 -2.55 0.84 2.22
C ALA A 141 -2.05 2.24 2.51
N SER A 142 -1.51 2.48 3.70
CA SER A 142 -1.06 3.81 4.11
C SER A 142 0.20 3.78 4.98
N ASN A 143 0.77 4.97 5.19
CA ASN A 143 1.87 5.21 6.13
C ASN A 143 1.48 5.08 7.61
N ASN A 144 0.22 4.74 7.90
CA ASN A 144 -0.38 4.55 9.23
C ASN A 144 -0.67 5.83 10.04
N ALA A 145 -0.11 7.00 9.72
CA ALA A 145 -0.27 8.21 10.53
C ALA A 145 -1.74 8.62 10.78
N ILE A 146 -2.58 8.51 9.73
CA ILE A 146 -4.02 8.81 9.80
C ILE A 146 -4.88 7.73 9.12
N HIS A 147 -4.50 6.46 9.25
CA HIS A 147 -5.17 5.35 8.55
C HIS A 147 -6.69 5.28 8.80
N SER A 148 -7.15 5.55 10.02
CA SER A 148 -8.58 5.58 10.36
C SER A 148 -9.36 6.61 9.54
N LYS A 149 -8.79 7.80 9.32
CA LYS A 149 -9.40 8.82 8.46
C LYS A 149 -9.50 8.34 7.00
N PHE A 150 -8.53 7.56 6.52
CA PHE A 150 -8.61 6.99 5.17
C PHE A 150 -9.69 5.91 5.06
N VAL A 151 -9.95 5.16 6.13
CA VAL A 151 -11.08 4.22 6.19
C VAL A 151 -12.42 4.99 6.11
N GLU A 152 -12.58 6.07 6.88
CA GLU A 152 -13.76 6.94 6.83
C GLU A 152 -13.98 7.50 5.42
N MET A 153 -12.93 8.03 4.79
CA MET A 153 -12.98 8.51 3.39
C MET A 153 -13.42 7.42 2.40
N ALA A 154 -12.93 6.21 2.56
CA ALA A 154 -13.32 5.10 1.70
C ALA A 154 -14.80 4.75 1.89
N GLN A 155 -15.28 4.71 3.12
CA GLN A 155 -16.68 4.42 3.45
C GLN A 155 -17.64 5.49 2.92
N GLU A 156 -17.28 6.77 2.97
CA GLU A 156 -18.05 7.86 2.34
C GLU A 156 -18.16 7.72 0.81
N THR A 157 -17.29 6.93 0.21
CA THR A 157 -17.15 6.82 -1.23
C THR A 157 -17.78 5.52 -1.79
N ILE A 158 -18.02 4.52 -0.94
CA ILE A 158 -18.64 3.24 -1.30
C ILE A 158 -20.16 3.38 -1.37
#